data_fb80be61899b53fcb8415d519fa4e153
#
_entry.id   fb80be61899b53fcb8415d519fa4e153
#
_cell.length_a   1.000
_cell.length_b   1.000
_cell.length_c   1.000
_cell.angle_alpha   90.00
_cell.angle_beta   90.00
_cell.angle_gamma   90.00
#
_symmetry.space_group_name_H-M   'P 1'
#
loop_
_entity.id
_entity.type
_entity.pdbx_description
1 polymer ?
#
loop_
_entity_poly.entity_id
_entity_poly.type
_entity_poly.pdbx_seq_one_letter_code
_entity_poly.pdbx_strand_id
1 'polypeptide(L)'
;MRYPARTRGRLVLALVVVLALVGVFVVRLVDLQVVRAADLSEQAAGRRGVESTVYGQRGEIADTNGIALADSVMRYDLKVDPANAEDKTTRVDGEKIVTTRDELLGQIAAITGGDAAEYARTIDERLAADPDANFANLAKNLDVDAYNAINDLGIGWVGWDTVPSRTYPLGAVAGNLVGFMGTDGAQTGLELMYDETCLGASNGTETYERSPDGVRLPGSAVTTDPAEDGGTLKLTIDSDLQWFVQQRLSEYALSLGAQWGAAAVVRVADGHIMAMADYPSVDPNDVGSVGTDALGSRAFSTPVEPGSVMKMPAAATLLDENVADPYTRVETPGSWTVNGGTINDWWPHDTIPLTLTGILMNSSNTGTSILSDKVDVQTRWQHFVDFGFGQKTAVDFSGESAGLIGSSGASWDGLTKYLVTFGQGMSATVAQIAGAYQALGNDGVKMPLTLVEGCEWADGTVTETPDATGTRVMESQSSVELRGMLESVVNEGYASSYFDIPGYNVSAKTGTGEVAIDGAYTAERTLSVAGVAPSENPEYAVVVTYYRPANSKASSSVAEPFSKIMSQVLQTYRVPTSTVDPVGYPTTW
;
A
#
# COMPACT_ATOMS: atom_id res chain seq x y z
N MET A 1 33.39 83.31 -45.80
CA MET A 1 32.22 83.42 -46.71
C MET A 1 30.97 83.84 -45.92
N ARG A 2 30.42 85.01 -46.16
CA ARG A 2 29.15 85.45 -45.56
C ARG A 2 28.00 85.05 -46.48
N TYR A 3 27.22 84.01 -46.13
CA TYR A 3 26.04 83.66 -46.90
C TYR A 3 24.99 84.74 -46.92
N PRO A 4 24.29 85.00 -48.03
CA PRO A 4 23.26 86.02 -48.13
C PRO A 4 22.10 85.73 -47.15
N ALA A 5 21.47 86.80 -46.59
CA ALA A 5 20.47 86.68 -45.50
C ALA A 5 19.31 85.71 -45.79
N ARG A 6 18.89 85.60 -47.06
CA ARG A 6 17.84 84.65 -47.49
C ARG A 6 18.26 83.12 -47.37
N THR A 7 19.56 82.89 -47.51
CA THR A 7 20.10 81.49 -47.40
C THR A 7 20.24 81.06 -45.94
N ARG A 8 20.57 82.03 -45.04
CA ARG A 8 20.58 81.80 -43.59
C ARG A 8 19.18 81.49 -43.03
N GLY A 9 18.13 82.24 -43.49
CA GLY A 9 16.74 81.95 -43.07
C GLY A 9 16.27 80.55 -43.49
N ARG A 10 16.61 80.12 -44.71
CA ARG A 10 16.30 78.73 -45.22
C ARG A 10 17.05 77.64 -44.47
N LEU A 11 18.31 77.90 -44.10
CA LEU A 11 19.09 76.99 -43.27
C LEU A 11 18.56 76.82 -41.86
N VAL A 12 18.16 77.95 -41.23
CA VAL A 12 17.56 77.99 -39.92
C VAL A 12 16.19 77.24 -39.96
N LEU A 13 15.36 77.55 -40.96
CA LEU A 13 14.08 76.82 -41.14
C LEU A 13 14.29 75.33 -41.33
N ALA A 14 15.25 74.92 -42.17
CA ALA A 14 15.58 73.50 -42.37
C ALA A 14 16.07 72.84 -41.06
N LEU A 15 16.92 73.57 -40.30
CA LEU A 15 17.38 73.09 -38.99
C LEU A 15 16.23 72.93 -38.00
N VAL A 16 15.31 73.93 -37.92
CA VAL A 16 14.11 73.83 -37.04
C VAL A 16 13.22 72.70 -37.45
N VAL A 17 13.01 72.40 -38.75
CA VAL A 17 12.23 71.27 -39.24
C VAL A 17 12.91 69.96 -38.87
N VAL A 18 14.23 69.86 -39.05
CA VAL A 18 14.97 68.64 -38.64
C VAL A 18 14.90 68.43 -37.12
N LEU A 19 15.08 69.47 -36.32
CA LEU A 19 14.97 69.37 -34.86
C LEU A 19 13.54 69.00 -34.43
N ALA A 20 12.51 69.53 -35.08
CA ALA A 20 11.12 69.19 -34.81
C ALA A 20 10.85 67.72 -35.16
N LEU A 21 11.36 67.22 -36.30
CA LEU A 21 11.28 65.81 -36.69
C LEU A 21 12.01 64.90 -35.66
N VAL A 22 13.23 65.27 -35.28
CA VAL A 22 13.97 64.51 -34.24
C VAL A 22 13.21 64.52 -32.93
N GLY A 23 12.61 65.65 -32.53
CA GLY A 23 11.76 65.73 -31.34
C GLY A 23 10.56 64.80 -31.38
N VAL A 24 9.85 64.71 -32.54
CA VAL A 24 8.76 63.77 -32.74
C VAL A 24 9.25 62.31 -32.67
N PHE A 25 10.42 62.00 -33.29
CA PHE A 25 11.00 60.67 -33.19
C PHE A 25 11.37 60.30 -31.73
N VAL A 26 11.98 61.22 -30.97
CA VAL A 26 12.34 60.96 -29.59
C VAL A 26 11.08 60.71 -28.72
N VAL A 27 10.07 61.58 -28.91
CA VAL A 27 8.78 61.39 -28.20
C VAL A 27 8.15 60.04 -28.55
N ARG A 28 8.17 59.66 -29.84
CA ARG A 28 7.63 58.39 -30.28
C ARG A 28 8.46 57.19 -29.79
N LEU A 29 9.77 57.34 -29.73
CA LEU A 29 10.65 56.33 -29.18
C LEU A 29 10.42 56.12 -27.68
N VAL A 30 10.26 57.20 -26.92
CA VAL A 30 9.93 57.13 -25.51
C VAL A 30 8.53 56.52 -25.30
N ASP A 31 7.54 56.90 -26.12
CA ASP A 31 6.21 56.27 -26.07
C ASP A 31 6.28 54.76 -26.29
N LEU A 32 7.02 54.31 -27.31
CA LEU A 32 7.12 52.89 -27.64
C LEU A 32 8.00 52.08 -26.67
N GLN A 33 9.15 52.66 -26.23
CA GLN A 33 10.14 51.93 -25.44
C GLN A 33 9.98 52.11 -23.91
N VAL A 34 9.23 53.09 -23.46
CA VAL A 34 9.04 53.37 -22.00
C VAL A 34 7.57 53.27 -21.63
N VAL A 35 6.69 54.04 -22.32
CA VAL A 35 5.27 54.13 -21.89
C VAL A 35 4.48 52.89 -22.27
N ARG A 36 4.68 52.40 -23.50
CA ARG A 36 3.95 51.20 -24.02
C ARG A 36 4.81 49.95 -24.14
N ALA A 37 6.02 49.98 -23.60
CA ALA A 37 6.93 48.83 -23.72
C ALA A 37 6.35 47.56 -23.09
N ALA A 38 5.74 47.68 -21.91
CA ALA A 38 5.10 46.56 -21.22
C ALA A 38 3.92 46.00 -22.03
N ASP A 39 2.98 46.85 -22.44
CA ASP A 39 1.81 46.47 -23.23
C ASP A 39 2.18 45.83 -24.58
N LEU A 40 3.18 46.38 -25.26
CA LEU A 40 3.66 45.87 -26.54
C LEU A 40 4.41 44.56 -26.38
N SER A 41 5.15 44.38 -25.28
CA SER A 41 5.83 43.15 -24.93
C SER A 41 4.81 42.05 -24.62
N GLU A 42 3.78 42.37 -23.82
CA GLU A 42 2.69 41.43 -23.51
C GLU A 42 1.90 41.01 -24.75
N GLN A 43 1.55 41.97 -25.63
CA GLN A 43 0.89 41.68 -26.91
C GLN A 43 1.77 40.83 -27.84
N ALA A 44 3.08 41.05 -27.83
CA ALA A 44 4.03 40.25 -28.62
C ALA A 44 4.17 38.83 -28.05
N ALA A 45 4.26 38.71 -26.74
CA ALA A 45 4.26 37.43 -26.03
C ALA A 45 2.97 36.65 -26.28
N GLY A 46 1.81 37.28 -26.16
CA GLY A 46 0.51 36.65 -26.43
C GLY A 46 0.29 36.20 -27.89
N ARG A 47 1.06 36.77 -28.85
CA ARG A 47 1.00 36.34 -30.27
C ARG A 47 2.01 35.26 -30.66
N ARG A 48 3.09 35.11 -29.90
CA ARG A 48 4.19 34.17 -30.16
C ARG A 48 4.26 33.08 -29.09
N GLY A 49 3.72 33.36 -27.92
CA GLY A 49 3.70 32.45 -26.80
C GLY A 49 2.79 31.24 -27.09
N VAL A 50 3.31 30.07 -26.80
CA VAL A 50 2.56 28.82 -26.78
C VAL A 50 2.52 28.38 -25.33
N GLU A 51 1.32 28.18 -24.83
CA GLU A 51 1.10 27.63 -23.51
C GLU A 51 1.39 26.13 -23.52
N SER A 52 2.10 25.65 -22.52
CA SER A 52 2.42 24.24 -22.32
C SER A 52 2.18 23.85 -20.86
N THR A 53 1.66 22.66 -20.66
CA THR A 53 1.51 22.09 -19.32
C THR A 53 2.88 21.63 -18.82
N VAL A 54 3.22 22.02 -17.60
CA VAL A 54 4.31 21.44 -16.81
C VAL A 54 3.68 20.47 -15.84
N TYR A 55 3.95 19.18 -16.03
CA TYR A 55 3.34 18.16 -15.17
C TYR A 55 4.03 18.13 -13.81
N GLY A 56 3.23 18.19 -12.74
CA GLY A 56 3.66 17.80 -11.41
C GLY A 56 3.81 16.28 -11.33
N GLN A 57 4.78 15.83 -10.57
CA GLN A 57 5.04 14.40 -10.38
C GLN A 57 4.32 13.91 -9.12
N ARG A 58 3.50 12.85 -9.30
CA ARG A 58 2.87 12.16 -8.18
C ARG A 58 3.95 11.60 -7.26
N GLY A 59 3.79 11.79 -5.96
CA GLY A 59 4.75 11.40 -4.93
C GLY A 59 5.05 9.92 -4.90
N GLU A 60 6.21 9.57 -4.40
CA GLU A 60 6.70 8.20 -4.25
C GLU A 60 6.06 7.50 -3.04
N ILE A 61 5.85 6.18 -3.11
CA ILE A 61 5.59 5.34 -1.95
C ILE A 61 6.85 4.48 -1.75
N ALA A 62 7.53 4.68 -0.63
CA ALA A 62 8.79 4.01 -0.32
C ALA A 62 8.65 3.11 0.91
N ASP A 63 9.39 1.99 0.91
CA ASP A 63 9.52 1.12 2.06
C ASP A 63 10.39 1.76 3.17
N THR A 64 10.56 1.08 4.31
CA THR A 64 11.37 1.57 5.44
C THR A 64 12.84 1.79 5.09
N ASN A 65 13.34 1.17 4.01
CA ASN A 65 14.71 1.29 3.52
C ASN A 65 14.84 2.32 2.38
N GLY A 66 13.75 2.99 1.99
CA GLY A 66 13.73 3.93 0.88
C GLY A 66 13.66 3.27 -0.51
N ILE A 67 13.20 2.01 -0.57
CA ILE A 67 13.00 1.30 -1.84
C ILE A 67 11.61 1.65 -2.37
N ALA A 68 11.53 2.12 -3.61
CA ALA A 68 10.27 2.52 -4.25
C ALA A 68 9.33 1.32 -4.47
N LEU A 69 8.14 1.38 -3.87
CA LEU A 69 7.01 0.49 -4.13
C LEU A 69 6.09 1.04 -5.22
N ALA A 70 5.98 2.36 -5.29
CA ALA A 70 5.30 3.08 -6.36
C ALA A 70 6.05 4.37 -6.67
N ASP A 71 6.26 4.65 -7.96
CA ASP A 71 7.01 5.82 -8.42
C ASP A 71 6.37 6.41 -9.68
N SER A 72 6.70 7.65 -9.99
CA SER A 72 6.29 8.36 -11.19
C SER A 72 7.44 8.48 -12.16
N VAL A 73 7.26 7.95 -13.37
CA VAL A 73 8.24 8.02 -14.45
C VAL A 73 7.66 8.79 -15.63
N MET A 74 8.53 9.50 -16.34
CA MET A 74 8.10 10.15 -17.57
C MET A 74 7.98 9.12 -18.70
N ARG A 75 6.86 9.14 -19.40
CA ARG A 75 6.56 8.33 -20.56
C ARG A 75 6.30 9.22 -21.76
N TYR A 76 6.33 8.62 -22.94
CA TYR A 76 6.26 9.33 -24.21
C TYR A 76 5.11 8.79 -25.04
N ASP A 77 4.19 9.67 -25.40
CA ASP A 77 3.12 9.36 -26.36
C ASP A 77 3.60 9.76 -27.76
N LEU A 78 3.69 8.78 -28.65
CA LEU A 78 4.09 8.97 -30.03
C LEU A 78 2.93 9.54 -30.84
N LYS A 79 3.13 10.72 -31.36
CA LYS A 79 2.20 11.38 -32.28
C LYS A 79 2.86 11.64 -33.64
N VAL A 80 2.03 11.76 -34.63
CA VAL A 80 2.46 12.05 -36.01
C VAL A 80 1.69 13.20 -36.59
N ASP A 81 2.26 13.86 -37.57
CA ASP A 81 1.62 14.82 -38.45
C ASP A 81 1.19 14.10 -39.74
N PRO A 82 -0.11 13.71 -39.85
CA PRO A 82 -0.58 12.95 -41.02
C PRO A 82 -0.36 13.66 -42.37
N ALA A 83 -0.61 14.99 -42.42
CA ALA A 83 -0.47 15.77 -43.66
C ALA A 83 0.96 15.81 -44.19
N ASN A 84 1.96 15.64 -43.30
CA ASN A 84 3.37 15.64 -43.63
C ASN A 84 4.01 14.24 -43.58
N ALA A 85 3.23 13.17 -43.38
CA ALA A 85 3.72 11.79 -43.31
C ALA A 85 4.12 11.25 -44.68
N GLU A 86 5.33 11.63 -45.12
CA GLU A 86 5.91 11.32 -46.42
C GLU A 86 7.14 10.40 -46.31
N ASP A 87 7.62 9.95 -47.49
CA ASP A 87 8.86 9.19 -47.62
C ASP A 87 10.07 10.02 -47.18
N LYS A 88 10.97 9.41 -46.43
CA LYS A 88 12.22 10.05 -45.99
C LYS A 88 13.32 9.87 -47.06
N THR A 89 13.93 10.98 -47.42
CA THR A 89 15.13 10.95 -48.30
C THR A 89 16.39 11.27 -47.50
N THR A 90 17.34 10.34 -47.48
CA THR A 90 18.65 10.52 -46.84
C THR A 90 19.76 10.39 -47.89
N ARG A 91 20.92 11.06 -47.72
CA ARG A 91 22.10 10.89 -48.56
C ARG A 91 23.19 10.18 -47.75
N VAL A 92 23.61 9.02 -48.26
CA VAL A 92 24.73 8.25 -47.70
C VAL A 92 25.78 8.11 -48.79
N ASP A 93 26.97 8.52 -48.50
CA ASP A 93 28.12 8.52 -49.46
C ASP A 93 27.82 9.19 -50.83
N GLY A 94 26.90 10.16 -50.84
CA GLY A 94 26.48 10.89 -52.03
C GLY A 94 25.31 10.26 -52.78
N GLU A 95 24.93 9.03 -52.49
CA GLU A 95 23.76 8.36 -53.06
C GLU A 95 22.46 8.75 -52.29
N LYS A 96 21.39 8.91 -53.08
CA LYS A 96 20.05 9.19 -52.53
C LYS A 96 19.37 7.89 -52.15
N ILE A 97 19.13 7.69 -50.87
CA ILE A 97 18.33 6.58 -50.33
C ILE A 97 16.95 7.13 -49.96
N VAL A 98 15.90 6.49 -50.46
CA VAL A 98 14.52 6.80 -50.11
C VAL A 98 13.98 5.64 -49.25
N THR A 99 13.56 5.96 -48.05
CA THR A 99 12.81 5.04 -47.16
C THR A 99 11.35 5.42 -47.25
N THR A 100 10.50 4.50 -47.64
CA THR A 100 9.08 4.78 -47.81
C THR A 100 8.38 4.98 -46.45
N ARG A 101 7.25 5.69 -46.46
CA ARG A 101 6.39 5.86 -45.27
C ARG A 101 6.10 4.52 -44.61
N ASP A 102 5.72 3.52 -45.40
CA ASP A 102 5.34 2.20 -44.86
C ASP A 102 6.54 1.46 -44.24
N GLU A 103 7.74 1.60 -44.79
CA GLU A 103 8.98 1.09 -44.20
C GLU A 103 9.30 1.79 -42.87
N LEU A 104 9.11 3.12 -42.79
CA LEU A 104 9.29 3.89 -41.56
C LEU A 104 8.28 3.46 -40.49
N LEU A 105 7.01 3.26 -40.84
CA LEU A 105 5.98 2.74 -39.93
C LEU A 105 6.31 1.32 -39.47
N GLY A 106 6.90 0.49 -40.35
CA GLY A 106 7.40 -0.84 -39.98
C GLY A 106 8.52 -0.77 -38.93
N GLN A 107 9.45 0.20 -39.06
CA GLN A 107 10.51 0.41 -38.06
C GLN A 107 9.95 0.91 -36.74
N ILE A 108 8.99 1.85 -36.75
CA ILE A 108 8.31 2.34 -35.57
C ILE A 108 7.57 1.18 -34.89
N ALA A 109 6.81 0.37 -35.61
CA ALA A 109 6.07 -0.76 -35.08
C ALA A 109 7.00 -1.80 -34.43
N ALA A 110 8.18 -2.06 -35.03
CA ALA A 110 9.17 -2.96 -34.45
C ALA A 110 9.73 -2.46 -33.11
N ILE A 111 9.86 -1.14 -32.92
CA ILE A 111 10.32 -0.52 -31.67
C ILE A 111 9.21 -0.50 -30.62
N THR A 112 7.98 -0.12 -31.03
CA THR A 112 6.84 0.05 -30.11
C THR A 112 6.12 -1.26 -29.76
N GLY A 113 6.40 -2.35 -30.50
CA GLY A 113 5.64 -3.60 -30.42
C GLY A 113 4.24 -3.51 -31.04
N GLY A 114 3.93 -2.43 -31.78
CA GLY A 114 2.64 -2.20 -32.43
C GLY A 114 2.51 -2.84 -33.81
N ASP A 115 1.45 -2.50 -34.54
CA ASP A 115 1.17 -2.98 -35.91
C ASP A 115 1.31 -1.83 -36.93
N ALA A 116 2.25 -1.99 -37.86
CA ALA A 116 2.51 -1.00 -38.92
C ALA A 116 1.29 -0.74 -39.82
N ALA A 117 0.47 -1.78 -40.07
CA ALA A 117 -0.75 -1.63 -40.87
C ALA A 117 -1.83 -0.83 -40.12
N GLU A 118 -1.90 -1.00 -38.81
CA GLU A 118 -2.78 -0.19 -37.95
C GLU A 118 -2.32 1.27 -37.92
N TYR A 119 -1.04 1.52 -37.80
CA TYR A 119 -0.48 2.88 -37.84
C TYR A 119 -0.76 3.57 -39.17
N ALA A 120 -0.55 2.86 -40.29
CA ALA A 120 -0.88 3.38 -41.63
C ALA A 120 -2.37 3.72 -41.73
N ARG A 121 -3.25 2.80 -41.28
CA ARG A 121 -4.69 3.01 -41.29
C ARG A 121 -5.10 4.23 -40.45
N THR A 122 -4.53 4.41 -39.29
CA THR A 122 -4.81 5.56 -38.39
C THR A 122 -4.47 6.88 -39.09
N ILE A 123 -3.33 6.96 -39.77
CA ILE A 123 -2.90 8.12 -40.55
C ILE A 123 -3.90 8.37 -41.71
N ASP A 124 -4.20 7.34 -42.50
CA ASP A 124 -5.05 7.44 -43.68
C ASP A 124 -6.51 7.82 -43.33
N GLU A 125 -7.06 7.29 -42.26
CA GLU A 125 -8.39 7.66 -41.73
C GLU A 125 -8.44 9.13 -41.29
N ARG A 126 -7.38 9.64 -40.66
CA ARG A 126 -7.28 11.05 -40.27
C ARG A 126 -7.23 11.96 -41.46
N LEU A 127 -6.42 11.61 -42.50
CA LEU A 127 -6.34 12.37 -43.75
C LEU A 127 -7.65 12.32 -44.56
N ALA A 128 -8.35 11.21 -44.53
CA ALA A 128 -9.67 11.10 -45.19
C ALA A 128 -10.73 12.00 -44.52
N ALA A 129 -10.64 12.19 -43.20
CA ALA A 129 -11.53 13.07 -42.45
C ALA A 129 -11.14 14.55 -42.57
N ASP A 130 -9.83 14.86 -42.61
CA ASP A 130 -9.25 16.19 -42.71
C ASP A 130 -7.91 16.11 -43.45
N PRO A 131 -7.85 16.56 -44.72
CA PRO A 131 -6.60 16.53 -45.51
C PRO A 131 -5.46 17.36 -44.93
N ASP A 132 -5.76 18.33 -44.09
CA ASP A 132 -4.77 19.18 -43.41
C ASP A 132 -4.52 18.72 -41.96
N ALA A 133 -4.91 17.48 -41.61
CA ALA A 133 -4.73 16.92 -40.27
C ALA A 133 -3.24 16.90 -39.89
N ASN A 134 -2.91 17.56 -38.81
CA ASN A 134 -1.54 17.69 -38.29
C ASN A 134 -1.31 16.88 -37.00
N PHE A 135 -2.27 16.01 -36.62
CA PHE A 135 -2.19 15.25 -35.37
C PHE A 135 -2.89 13.88 -35.47
N ALA A 136 -2.17 12.81 -35.12
CA ALA A 136 -2.70 11.51 -34.77
C ALA A 136 -1.79 10.82 -33.74
N ASN A 137 -2.37 10.12 -32.76
CA ASN A 137 -1.61 9.27 -31.84
C ASN A 137 -1.39 7.90 -32.48
N LEU A 138 -0.16 7.38 -32.47
CA LEU A 138 0.18 6.03 -32.93
C LEU A 138 0.42 5.06 -31.76
N ALA A 139 1.19 5.47 -30.75
CA ALA A 139 1.46 4.66 -29.58
C ALA A 139 1.50 5.53 -28.32
N LYS A 140 1.22 4.94 -27.17
CA LYS A 140 1.21 5.63 -25.88
C LYS A 140 2.08 4.91 -24.88
N ASN A 141 2.46 5.64 -23.83
CA ASN A 141 3.17 5.12 -22.66
C ASN A 141 4.52 4.45 -22.99
N LEU A 142 5.22 4.95 -24.00
CA LEU A 142 6.54 4.45 -24.40
C LEU A 142 7.62 4.87 -23.40
N ASP A 143 8.62 4.02 -23.22
CA ASP A 143 9.78 4.34 -22.39
C ASP A 143 10.80 5.22 -23.12
N VAL A 144 11.85 5.63 -22.39
CA VAL A 144 12.91 6.48 -22.93
C VAL A 144 13.74 5.79 -24.00
N ASP A 145 13.86 4.46 -23.96
CA ASP A 145 14.62 3.70 -24.96
C ASP A 145 13.88 3.68 -26.30
N ALA A 146 12.57 3.44 -26.28
CA ALA A 146 11.73 3.53 -27.47
C ALA A 146 11.70 4.98 -28.03
N TYR A 147 11.59 5.98 -27.15
CA TYR A 147 11.68 7.40 -27.53
C TYR A 147 13.00 7.70 -28.27
N ASN A 148 14.15 7.30 -27.71
CA ASN A 148 15.46 7.52 -28.32
C ASN A 148 15.58 6.76 -29.63
N ALA A 149 15.20 5.48 -29.67
CA ALA A 149 15.28 4.65 -30.87
C ALA A 149 14.46 5.22 -32.04
N ILE A 150 13.26 5.77 -31.78
CA ILE A 150 12.43 6.39 -32.81
C ILE A 150 13.00 7.75 -33.24
N ASN A 151 13.54 8.54 -32.31
CA ASN A 151 14.20 9.81 -32.67
C ASN A 151 15.44 9.60 -33.55
N ASP A 152 16.20 8.54 -33.32
CA ASP A 152 17.37 8.18 -34.12
C ASP A 152 16.99 7.83 -35.59
N LEU A 153 15.72 7.43 -35.83
CA LEU A 153 15.22 7.28 -37.20
C LEU A 153 15.18 8.62 -37.96
N GLY A 154 15.18 9.76 -37.26
CA GLY A 154 15.20 11.12 -37.81
C GLY A 154 14.01 11.40 -38.73
N ILE A 155 12.81 11.05 -38.31
CA ILE A 155 11.55 11.19 -39.06
C ILE A 155 10.96 12.56 -38.76
N GLY A 156 10.85 13.43 -39.77
CA GLY A 156 10.44 14.84 -39.55
C GLY A 156 8.97 15.06 -39.18
N TRP A 157 8.10 14.08 -39.42
CA TRP A 157 6.67 14.15 -39.12
C TRP A 157 6.26 13.41 -37.81
N VAL A 158 7.24 12.95 -37.04
CA VAL A 158 7.04 12.36 -35.71
C VAL A 158 7.16 13.44 -34.63
N GLY A 159 6.26 13.42 -33.66
CA GLY A 159 6.26 14.28 -32.48
C GLY A 159 5.97 13.50 -31.20
N TRP A 160 6.08 14.16 -30.08
CA TRP A 160 5.95 13.55 -28.78
C TRP A 160 5.12 14.41 -27.83
N ASP A 161 4.29 13.74 -27.01
CA ASP A 161 3.84 14.29 -25.75
C ASP A 161 4.53 13.53 -24.63
N THR A 162 5.08 14.26 -23.69
CA THR A 162 5.68 13.68 -22.49
C THR A 162 4.64 13.73 -21.37
N VAL A 163 4.32 12.57 -20.80
CA VAL A 163 3.29 12.45 -19.77
C VAL A 163 3.84 11.67 -18.57
N PRO A 164 3.51 12.05 -17.35
CA PRO A 164 3.83 11.23 -16.19
C PRO A 164 3.00 9.95 -16.22
N SER A 165 3.61 8.85 -15.82
CA SER A 165 2.97 7.54 -15.71
C SER A 165 3.36 6.91 -14.39
N ARG A 166 2.40 6.30 -13.70
CA ARG A 166 2.65 5.56 -12.47
C ARG A 166 3.29 4.22 -12.78
N THR A 167 4.26 3.82 -11.98
CA THR A 167 4.92 2.51 -12.08
C THR A 167 5.06 1.89 -10.69
N TYR A 168 5.04 0.57 -10.65
CA TYR A 168 5.19 -0.22 -9.43
C TYR A 168 6.38 -1.18 -9.63
N PRO A 169 7.60 -0.72 -9.29
CA PRO A 169 8.84 -1.41 -9.70
C PRO A 169 8.97 -2.83 -9.15
N LEU A 170 8.39 -3.10 -7.98
CA LEU A 170 8.42 -4.41 -7.33
C LEU A 170 7.18 -5.29 -7.64
N GLY A 171 6.34 -4.86 -8.59
CA GLY A 171 5.15 -5.60 -9.01
C GLY A 171 4.20 -5.87 -7.84
N ALA A 172 3.90 -7.16 -7.59
CA ALA A 172 2.95 -7.57 -6.55
C ALA A 172 3.44 -7.40 -5.10
N VAL A 173 4.70 -6.99 -4.86
CA VAL A 173 5.20 -6.78 -3.49
C VAL A 173 4.45 -5.63 -2.83
N ALA A 174 3.77 -5.92 -1.71
CA ALA A 174 2.87 -5.01 -1.01
C ALA A 174 1.73 -4.42 -1.88
N GLY A 175 1.46 -4.98 -3.06
CA GLY A 175 0.51 -4.40 -4.02
C GLY A 175 -0.91 -4.25 -3.47
N ASN A 176 -1.36 -5.17 -2.60
CA ASN A 176 -2.64 -5.05 -1.90
C ASN A 176 -2.71 -3.85 -0.93
N LEU A 177 -1.56 -3.42 -0.38
CA LEU A 177 -1.45 -2.25 0.49
C LEU A 177 -1.28 -0.97 -0.33
N VAL A 178 -0.34 -0.98 -1.29
CA VAL A 178 -0.04 0.16 -2.15
C VAL A 178 -1.30 0.59 -2.92
N GLY A 179 -2.03 -0.36 -3.49
CA GLY A 179 -3.16 -0.06 -4.36
C GLY A 179 -2.70 0.32 -5.77
N PHE A 180 -3.56 0.94 -6.56
CA PHE A 180 -3.26 1.27 -7.96
C PHE A 180 -3.97 2.53 -8.45
N MET A 181 -3.41 3.11 -9.51
CA MET A 181 -4.00 4.19 -10.27
C MET A 181 -4.82 3.65 -11.43
N GLY A 182 -6.06 4.13 -11.57
CA GLY A 182 -6.91 3.90 -12.74
C GLY A 182 -6.94 5.11 -13.69
N THR A 183 -7.78 5.04 -14.71
CA THR A 183 -8.01 6.16 -15.64
C THR A 183 -8.59 7.40 -14.95
N ASP A 184 -9.34 7.21 -13.88
CA ASP A 184 -10.04 8.26 -13.16
C ASP A 184 -9.33 8.65 -11.84
N GLY A 185 -8.05 8.31 -11.69
CA GLY A 185 -7.24 8.61 -10.50
C GLY A 185 -6.99 7.38 -9.62
N ALA A 186 -6.64 7.63 -8.37
CA ALA A 186 -6.35 6.60 -7.37
C ALA A 186 -7.60 5.77 -7.04
N GLN A 187 -7.47 4.44 -7.00
CA GLN A 187 -8.61 3.53 -6.88
C GLN A 187 -8.68 2.82 -5.52
N THR A 188 -7.57 2.40 -4.97
CA THR A 188 -7.52 1.62 -3.73
C THR A 188 -6.23 1.87 -2.95
N GLY A 189 -6.16 1.32 -1.74
CA GLY A 189 -4.94 1.26 -0.93
C GLY A 189 -4.37 2.62 -0.55
N LEU A 190 -3.06 2.65 -0.34
CA LEU A 190 -2.33 3.87 0.05
C LEU A 190 -2.37 4.94 -1.05
N GLU A 191 -2.41 4.52 -2.33
CA GLU A 191 -2.62 5.44 -3.45
C GLU A 191 -3.87 6.30 -3.24
N LEU A 192 -4.99 5.68 -2.83
CA LEU A 192 -6.24 6.38 -2.58
C LEU A 192 -6.23 7.13 -1.24
N MET A 193 -5.71 6.52 -0.18
CA MET A 193 -5.74 7.09 1.17
C MET A 193 -4.96 8.41 1.26
N TYR A 194 -3.84 8.51 0.53
CA TYR A 194 -2.93 9.64 0.58
C TYR A 194 -2.91 10.46 -0.70
N ASP A 195 -3.94 10.31 -1.55
CA ASP A 195 -4.05 11.02 -2.83
C ASP A 195 -4.04 12.54 -2.64
N GLU A 196 -4.83 13.05 -1.68
CA GLU A 196 -4.98 14.48 -1.42
C GLU A 196 -3.95 15.05 -0.45
N THR A 197 -3.38 14.22 0.45
CA THR A 197 -2.60 14.73 1.59
C THR A 197 -1.09 14.56 1.43
N CYS A 198 -0.64 13.70 0.50
CA CYS A 198 0.78 13.42 0.28
C CYS A 198 1.14 13.19 -1.19
N LEU A 199 0.46 12.26 -1.87
CA LEU A 199 0.90 11.73 -3.16
C LEU A 199 0.48 12.60 -4.34
N GLY A 200 -0.64 13.31 -4.24
CA GLY A 200 -1.19 14.11 -5.32
C GLY A 200 -0.26 15.22 -5.77
N ALA A 201 -0.25 15.47 -7.07
CA ALA A 201 0.52 16.53 -7.70
C ALA A 201 -0.41 17.48 -8.45
N SER A 202 -0.04 18.75 -8.58
CA SER A 202 -0.75 19.69 -9.41
C SER A 202 0.09 20.13 -10.61
N ASN A 203 -0.56 20.20 -11.78
CA ASN A 203 0.12 20.66 -13.00
C ASN A 203 0.25 22.17 -13.00
N GLY A 204 1.40 22.66 -13.45
CA GLY A 204 1.64 24.05 -13.74
C GLY A 204 1.49 24.38 -15.22
N THR A 205 1.71 25.65 -15.54
CA THR A 205 1.73 26.15 -16.91
C THR A 205 2.98 26.98 -17.17
N GLU A 206 3.54 26.83 -18.36
CA GLU A 206 4.59 27.69 -18.88
C GLU A 206 4.19 28.24 -20.25
N THR A 207 4.64 29.42 -20.56
CA THR A 207 4.54 30.01 -21.90
C THR A 207 5.93 30.12 -22.50
N TYR A 208 6.12 29.60 -23.72
CA TYR A 208 7.38 29.70 -24.48
C TYR A 208 7.15 30.17 -25.91
N GLU A 209 8.16 30.77 -26.54
CA GLU A 209 8.09 31.19 -27.94
C GLU A 209 8.55 30.05 -28.86
N ARG A 210 7.90 29.98 -30.05
CA ARG A 210 8.31 29.09 -31.14
C ARG A 210 8.87 29.90 -32.33
N SER A 211 9.84 29.31 -33.04
CA SER A 211 10.21 29.74 -34.36
C SER A 211 9.10 29.47 -35.40
N PRO A 212 9.12 30.07 -36.61
CA PRO A 212 8.10 29.83 -37.64
C PRO A 212 7.96 28.34 -38.05
N ASP A 213 9.00 27.57 -37.89
CA ASP A 213 9.10 26.14 -38.15
C ASP A 213 8.70 25.29 -36.91
N GLY A 214 8.12 25.91 -35.88
CA GLY A 214 7.54 25.24 -34.69
C GLY A 214 8.53 24.86 -33.61
N VAL A 215 9.83 25.14 -33.77
CA VAL A 215 10.85 24.78 -32.78
C VAL A 215 10.81 25.75 -31.58
N ARG A 216 10.81 25.19 -30.36
CA ARG A 216 10.89 25.98 -29.12
C ARG A 216 12.18 26.80 -29.06
N LEU A 217 12.04 28.09 -28.78
CA LEU A 217 13.20 28.98 -28.65
C LEU A 217 13.85 28.80 -27.27
N PRO A 218 15.14 28.45 -27.20
CA PRO A 218 15.85 28.32 -25.93
C PRO A 218 15.80 29.59 -25.11
N GLY A 219 15.47 29.46 -23.79
CA GLY A 219 15.41 30.57 -22.86
C GLY A 219 14.17 31.48 -22.96
N SER A 220 13.19 31.13 -23.80
CA SER A 220 11.93 31.87 -23.93
C SER A 220 10.85 31.40 -22.95
N ALA A 221 11.05 30.29 -22.23
CA ALA A 221 10.08 29.77 -21.27
C ALA A 221 9.93 30.69 -20.06
N VAL A 222 8.67 30.99 -19.74
CA VAL A 222 8.27 31.73 -18.56
C VAL A 222 7.20 30.90 -17.84
N THR A 223 7.48 30.49 -16.62
CA THR A 223 6.49 29.80 -15.78
C THR A 223 5.40 30.79 -15.41
N THR A 224 4.17 30.46 -15.76
CA THR A 224 2.97 31.26 -15.45
C THR A 224 2.32 30.77 -14.17
N ASP A 225 2.31 29.44 -13.98
CA ASP A 225 1.84 28.77 -12.78
C ASP A 225 2.80 27.60 -12.49
N PRO A 226 3.45 27.53 -11.33
CA PRO A 226 4.38 26.46 -11.02
C PRO A 226 3.66 25.14 -10.82
N ALA A 227 4.23 24.04 -11.30
CA ALA A 227 3.78 22.69 -10.93
C ALA A 227 4.16 22.41 -9.47
N GLU A 228 3.34 21.66 -8.78
CA GLU A 228 3.60 21.17 -7.42
C GLU A 228 3.69 19.64 -7.45
N ASP A 229 4.80 19.11 -6.99
CA ASP A 229 5.03 17.67 -6.87
C ASP A 229 4.45 17.13 -5.57
N GLY A 230 4.05 15.85 -5.55
CA GLY A 230 3.68 15.14 -4.33
C GLY A 230 4.90 14.82 -3.46
N GLY A 231 4.64 14.51 -2.19
CA GLY A 231 5.65 14.09 -1.21
C GLY A 231 5.94 12.59 -1.28
N THR A 232 7.02 12.15 -0.62
CA THR A 232 7.35 10.73 -0.45
C THR A 232 6.63 10.15 0.76
N LEU A 233 5.72 9.20 0.54
CA LEU A 233 5.05 8.45 1.60
C LEU A 233 5.96 7.32 2.09
N LYS A 234 6.49 7.45 3.31
CA LYS A 234 7.38 6.46 3.92
C LYS A 234 6.58 5.44 4.71
N LEU A 235 6.78 4.16 4.40
CA LEU A 235 6.12 3.04 5.06
C LEU A 235 7.03 2.38 6.10
N THR A 236 6.39 1.68 7.05
CA THR A 236 7.07 0.77 7.98
C THR A 236 7.41 -0.58 7.35
N ILE A 237 6.83 -0.89 6.20
CA ILE A 237 7.05 -2.14 5.45
C ILE A 237 8.51 -2.27 5.04
N ASP A 238 9.08 -3.46 5.26
CA ASP A 238 10.35 -3.90 4.68
C ASP A 238 10.02 -4.77 3.45
N SER A 239 10.38 -4.30 2.27
CA SER A 239 9.97 -4.93 1.00
C SER A 239 10.54 -6.33 0.81
N ASP A 240 11.75 -6.61 1.32
CA ASP A 240 12.37 -7.94 1.27
C ASP A 240 11.63 -8.92 2.17
N LEU A 241 11.29 -8.49 3.40
CA LEU A 241 10.47 -9.29 4.31
C LEU A 241 9.06 -9.49 3.77
N GLN A 242 8.45 -8.44 3.24
CA GLN A 242 7.12 -8.49 2.62
C GLN A 242 7.07 -9.53 1.49
N TRP A 243 8.06 -9.50 0.61
CA TRP A 243 8.18 -10.47 -0.47
C TRP A 243 8.26 -11.91 0.08
N PHE A 244 9.13 -12.14 1.08
CA PHE A 244 9.27 -13.46 1.70
C PHE A 244 7.95 -13.94 2.31
N VAL A 245 7.27 -13.09 3.08
CA VAL A 245 5.99 -13.41 3.72
C VAL A 245 4.93 -13.75 2.66
N GLN A 246 4.83 -12.96 1.58
CA GLN A 246 3.92 -13.22 0.47
C GLN A 246 4.20 -14.56 -0.22
N GLN A 247 5.48 -14.89 -0.46
CA GLN A 247 5.85 -16.16 -1.06
C GLN A 247 5.46 -17.35 -0.16
N ARG A 248 5.75 -17.27 1.14
CA ARG A 248 5.37 -18.34 2.09
C ARG A 248 3.86 -18.45 2.21
N LEU A 249 3.16 -17.34 2.35
CA LEU A 249 1.71 -17.32 2.41
C LEU A 249 1.08 -17.98 1.18
N SER A 250 1.55 -17.63 -0.02
CA SER A 250 1.04 -18.16 -1.30
C SER A 250 1.32 -19.66 -1.47
N GLU A 251 2.54 -20.10 -1.15
CA GLU A 251 2.92 -21.51 -1.22
C GLU A 251 1.99 -22.39 -0.38
N TYR A 252 1.75 -21.98 0.86
CA TYR A 252 0.89 -22.75 1.75
C TYR A 252 -0.59 -22.59 1.43
N ALA A 253 -1.03 -21.42 0.96
CA ALA A 253 -2.40 -21.22 0.48
C ALA A 253 -2.73 -22.19 -0.67
N LEU A 254 -1.82 -22.34 -1.64
CA LEU A 254 -1.96 -23.28 -2.74
C LEU A 254 -1.96 -24.73 -2.25
N SER A 255 -1.03 -25.11 -1.37
CA SER A 255 -0.94 -26.47 -0.83
C SER A 255 -2.17 -26.86 -0.01
N LEU A 256 -2.70 -25.95 0.77
CA LEU A 256 -3.90 -26.11 1.58
C LEU A 256 -5.19 -25.99 0.76
N GLY A 257 -5.12 -25.49 -0.47
CA GLY A 257 -6.30 -25.18 -1.28
C GLY A 257 -7.16 -24.09 -0.62
N ALA A 258 -6.53 -23.10 0.00
CA ALA A 258 -7.23 -22.01 0.66
C ALA A 258 -7.84 -21.06 -0.36
N GLN A 259 -9.03 -20.53 -0.05
CA GLN A 259 -9.68 -19.56 -0.89
C GLN A 259 -8.92 -18.21 -0.86
N TRP A 260 -8.45 -17.83 0.32
CA TRP A 260 -7.54 -16.71 0.52
C TRP A 260 -6.71 -16.93 1.79
N GLY A 261 -5.66 -16.14 1.95
CA GLY A 261 -4.85 -16.10 3.15
C GLY A 261 -4.38 -14.69 3.46
N ALA A 262 -4.05 -14.45 4.72
CA ALA A 262 -3.42 -13.20 5.15
C ALA A 262 -2.40 -13.45 6.25
N ALA A 263 -1.32 -12.67 6.27
CA ALA A 263 -0.29 -12.73 7.30
C ALA A 263 0.18 -11.33 7.69
N ALA A 264 0.48 -11.15 8.96
CA ALA A 264 1.01 -9.90 9.52
C ALA A 264 2.27 -10.17 10.33
N VAL A 265 3.25 -9.29 10.20
CA VAL A 265 4.44 -9.19 11.05
C VAL A 265 4.47 -7.80 11.66
N VAL A 266 4.43 -7.73 12.99
CA VAL A 266 4.39 -6.46 13.73
C VAL A 266 5.57 -6.41 14.70
N ARG A 267 6.30 -5.30 14.71
CA ARG A 267 7.33 -5.05 15.72
C ARG A 267 6.65 -4.69 17.04
N VAL A 268 7.03 -5.42 18.09
CA VAL A 268 6.34 -5.35 19.39
C VAL A 268 6.50 -3.99 20.06
N ALA A 269 7.67 -3.39 19.98
CA ALA A 269 8.03 -2.19 20.73
C ALA A 269 7.20 -0.94 20.34
N ASP A 270 6.78 -0.82 19.09
CA ASP A 270 6.15 0.40 18.55
C ASP A 270 4.93 0.17 17.66
N GLY A 271 4.55 -1.09 17.42
CA GLY A 271 3.39 -1.41 16.59
C GLY A 271 3.62 -1.26 15.08
N HIS A 272 4.87 -1.07 14.62
CA HIS A 272 5.18 -0.97 13.19
C HIS A 272 4.87 -2.27 12.46
N ILE A 273 4.10 -2.17 11.40
CA ILE A 273 3.80 -3.29 10.50
C ILE A 273 4.99 -3.47 9.56
N MET A 274 5.81 -4.49 9.83
CA MET A 274 7.01 -4.79 9.02
C MET A 274 6.64 -5.53 7.72
N ALA A 275 5.57 -6.31 7.77
CA ALA A 275 4.96 -6.94 6.60
C ALA A 275 3.46 -7.19 6.85
N MET A 276 2.65 -7.01 5.81
CA MET A 276 1.22 -7.34 5.79
C MET A 276 0.90 -7.91 4.42
N ALA A 277 0.73 -9.21 4.35
CA ALA A 277 0.60 -9.96 3.10
C ALA A 277 -0.81 -10.53 2.92
N ASP A 278 -1.28 -10.51 1.69
CA ASP A 278 -2.53 -11.13 1.25
C ASP A 278 -2.27 -12.17 0.15
N TYR A 279 -3.08 -13.22 0.11
CA TYR A 279 -3.17 -14.18 -0.99
C TYR A 279 -4.61 -14.25 -1.50
N PRO A 280 -4.85 -14.14 -2.82
CA PRO A 280 -3.85 -13.83 -3.86
C PRO A 280 -3.29 -12.40 -3.72
N SER A 281 -2.02 -12.25 -4.09
CA SER A 281 -1.37 -10.95 -4.19
C SER A 281 -1.81 -10.23 -5.47
N VAL A 282 -1.86 -8.90 -5.44
CA VAL A 282 -2.21 -8.04 -6.58
C VAL A 282 -0.95 -7.38 -7.13
N ASP A 283 -0.74 -7.46 -8.44
CA ASP A 283 0.23 -6.61 -9.13
C ASP A 283 -0.48 -5.32 -9.60
N PRO A 284 -0.13 -4.15 -9.06
CA PRO A 284 -0.74 -2.89 -9.48
C PRO A 284 -0.50 -2.52 -10.94
N ASN A 285 0.52 -3.11 -11.60
CA ASN A 285 0.74 -2.95 -13.04
C ASN A 285 -0.22 -3.81 -13.88
N ASP A 286 -0.82 -4.87 -13.29
CA ASP A 286 -1.72 -5.82 -13.98
C ASP A 286 -2.89 -6.25 -13.09
N VAL A 287 -3.69 -5.30 -12.66
CA VAL A 287 -4.85 -5.53 -11.77
C VAL A 287 -5.93 -6.43 -12.40
N GLY A 288 -5.93 -6.55 -13.71
CA GLY A 288 -6.87 -7.42 -14.45
C GLY A 288 -6.58 -8.92 -14.32
N SER A 289 -5.42 -9.30 -13.81
CA SER A 289 -5.02 -10.70 -13.60
C SER A 289 -5.71 -11.38 -12.41
N VAL A 290 -6.32 -10.61 -11.51
CA VAL A 290 -7.03 -11.10 -10.32
C VAL A 290 -8.50 -10.68 -10.33
N GLY A 291 -9.34 -11.37 -9.55
CA GLY A 291 -10.74 -10.98 -9.36
C GLY A 291 -10.86 -9.68 -8.54
N THR A 292 -11.91 -8.93 -8.78
CA THR A 292 -12.17 -7.64 -8.09
C THR A 292 -12.30 -7.78 -6.57
N ASP A 293 -12.67 -8.95 -6.09
CA ASP A 293 -12.75 -9.29 -4.65
C ASP A 293 -11.37 -9.47 -3.99
N ALA A 294 -10.30 -9.58 -4.78
CA ALA A 294 -8.91 -9.63 -4.30
C ALA A 294 -8.23 -8.24 -4.23
N LEU A 295 -8.85 -7.22 -4.81
CA LEU A 295 -8.30 -5.86 -4.76
C LEU A 295 -8.36 -5.29 -3.34
N GLY A 296 -7.27 -4.69 -2.89
CA GLY A 296 -7.09 -4.21 -1.51
C GLY A 296 -6.62 -5.30 -0.55
N SER A 297 -6.47 -4.96 0.74
CA SER A 297 -5.96 -5.87 1.76
C SER A 297 -7.08 -6.52 2.57
N ARG A 298 -7.21 -7.84 2.44
CA ARG A 298 -8.12 -8.65 3.27
C ARG A 298 -7.67 -8.71 4.72
N ALA A 299 -6.38 -8.55 4.99
CA ALA A 299 -5.85 -8.48 6.34
C ALA A 299 -6.50 -7.38 7.18
N PHE A 300 -6.93 -6.29 6.54
CA PHE A 300 -7.69 -5.19 7.17
C PHE A 300 -9.20 -5.30 6.93
N SER A 301 -9.63 -5.69 5.73
CA SER A 301 -11.02 -5.52 5.31
C SER A 301 -11.92 -6.72 5.56
N THR A 302 -11.35 -7.93 5.72
CA THR A 302 -12.15 -9.17 5.76
C THR A 302 -12.08 -9.84 7.14
N PRO A 303 -13.07 -9.59 8.03
CA PRO A 303 -13.09 -10.23 9.33
C PRO A 303 -13.57 -11.68 9.24
N VAL A 304 -12.99 -12.53 10.07
CA VAL A 304 -13.32 -13.95 10.20
C VAL A 304 -13.61 -14.31 11.65
N GLU A 305 -14.27 -15.42 11.91
CA GLU A 305 -14.24 -16.02 13.24
C GLU A 305 -12.82 -16.53 13.52
N PRO A 306 -12.10 -15.92 14.50
CA PRO A 306 -10.67 -16.20 14.68
C PRO A 306 -10.40 -17.53 15.38
N GLY A 307 -11.41 -18.11 16.04
CA GLY A 307 -11.27 -19.34 16.81
C GLY A 307 -10.34 -19.16 18.01
N SER A 308 -9.69 -20.24 18.39
CA SER A 308 -8.95 -20.35 19.66
C SER A 308 -7.75 -19.40 19.85
N VAL A 309 -7.34 -18.62 18.86
CA VAL A 309 -6.39 -17.51 19.08
C VAL A 309 -6.96 -16.47 20.07
N MET A 310 -8.31 -16.40 20.20
CA MET A 310 -9.01 -15.54 21.14
C MET A 310 -8.95 -16.03 22.59
N LYS A 311 -8.44 -17.22 22.84
CA LYS A 311 -8.17 -17.66 24.21
C LYS A 311 -7.04 -16.84 24.87
N MET A 312 -6.22 -16.18 24.08
CA MET A 312 -5.20 -15.25 24.59
C MET A 312 -5.86 -14.07 25.34
N PRO A 313 -6.70 -13.20 24.73
CA PRO A 313 -7.34 -12.11 25.46
C PRO A 313 -8.33 -12.61 26.54
N ALA A 314 -8.94 -13.78 26.36
CA ALA A 314 -9.78 -14.38 27.39
C ALA A 314 -8.96 -14.76 28.64
N ALA A 315 -7.79 -15.38 28.47
CA ALA A 315 -6.90 -15.70 29.60
C ALA A 315 -6.30 -14.44 30.23
N ALA A 316 -5.94 -13.42 29.42
CA ALA A 316 -5.51 -12.13 29.93
C ALA A 316 -6.55 -11.53 30.89
N THR A 317 -7.84 -11.55 30.50
CA THR A 317 -8.93 -11.10 31.38
C THR A 317 -8.99 -11.87 32.70
N LEU A 318 -8.79 -13.20 32.66
CA LEU A 318 -8.81 -14.02 33.88
C LEU A 318 -7.66 -13.68 34.83
N LEU A 319 -6.49 -13.40 34.29
CA LEU A 319 -5.29 -13.02 35.06
C LEU A 319 -5.48 -11.61 35.66
N ASP A 320 -5.87 -10.64 34.88
CA ASP A 320 -6.02 -9.23 35.31
C ASP A 320 -7.09 -9.08 36.39
N GLU A 321 -8.20 -9.83 36.26
CA GLU A 321 -9.27 -9.85 37.25
C GLU A 321 -8.93 -10.73 38.48
N ASN A 322 -7.74 -11.32 38.54
CA ASN A 322 -7.27 -12.21 39.60
C ASN A 322 -8.22 -13.40 39.87
N VAL A 323 -8.91 -13.86 38.83
CA VAL A 323 -9.83 -15.00 38.90
C VAL A 323 -9.10 -16.32 38.70
N ALA A 324 -7.98 -16.26 37.99
CA ALA A 324 -7.12 -17.40 37.73
C ALA A 324 -5.65 -16.99 37.65
N ASP A 325 -4.78 -17.97 37.84
CA ASP A 325 -3.34 -17.94 37.63
C ASP A 325 -2.90 -19.17 36.79
N PRO A 326 -1.62 -19.30 36.37
CA PRO A 326 -1.18 -20.44 35.56
C PRO A 326 -1.46 -21.81 36.18
N TYR A 327 -1.56 -21.90 37.51
CA TYR A 327 -1.78 -23.13 38.30
C TYR A 327 -3.23 -23.39 38.65
N THR A 328 -4.16 -22.50 38.27
CA THR A 328 -5.58 -22.60 38.66
C THR A 328 -6.20 -23.87 38.11
N ARG A 329 -6.70 -24.73 39.00
CA ARG A 329 -7.20 -26.08 38.74
C ARG A 329 -8.65 -26.08 38.29
N VAL A 330 -8.95 -26.82 37.23
CA VAL A 330 -10.30 -26.96 36.68
C VAL A 330 -10.56 -28.41 36.31
N GLU A 331 -11.68 -28.93 36.81
CA GLU A 331 -12.28 -30.15 36.27
C GLU A 331 -12.91 -29.84 34.92
N THR A 332 -12.29 -30.30 33.84
CA THR A 332 -12.61 -29.90 32.46
C THR A 332 -13.34 -31.05 31.76
N PRO A 333 -14.69 -30.99 31.63
CA PRO A 333 -15.45 -32.00 30.88
C PRO A 333 -15.29 -31.80 29.37
N GLY A 334 -15.33 -32.88 28.59
CA GLY A 334 -15.29 -32.80 27.11
C GLY A 334 -16.54 -32.13 26.50
N SER A 335 -17.63 -32.03 27.31
CA SER A 335 -18.88 -31.38 26.90
C SER A 335 -19.52 -30.72 28.14
N TRP A 336 -19.94 -29.47 28.00
CA TRP A 336 -20.54 -28.68 29.06
C TRP A 336 -21.87 -28.07 28.62
N THR A 337 -22.97 -28.48 29.28
CA THR A 337 -24.30 -27.93 28.98
C THR A 337 -24.59 -26.76 29.92
N VAL A 338 -24.87 -25.60 29.36
CA VAL A 338 -25.11 -24.36 30.08
C VAL A 338 -26.08 -23.46 29.29
N ASN A 339 -26.97 -22.77 29.99
CA ASN A 339 -27.93 -21.83 29.39
C ASN A 339 -28.74 -22.39 28.19
N GLY A 340 -29.09 -23.69 28.26
CA GLY A 340 -29.88 -24.35 27.20
C GLY A 340 -29.11 -24.74 25.97
N GLY A 341 -27.78 -24.59 25.93
CA GLY A 341 -26.91 -25.03 24.85
C GLY A 341 -25.77 -25.89 25.39
N THR A 342 -24.93 -26.40 24.46
CA THR A 342 -23.81 -27.26 24.81
C THR A 342 -22.53 -26.74 24.13
N ILE A 343 -21.48 -26.59 24.95
CA ILE A 343 -20.12 -26.29 24.51
C ILE A 343 -19.33 -27.58 24.51
N ASN A 344 -18.61 -27.83 23.44
CA ASN A 344 -17.79 -29.04 23.30
C ASN A 344 -16.33 -28.67 23.09
N ASP A 345 -15.43 -29.49 23.60
CA ASP A 345 -14.05 -29.48 23.18
C ASP A 345 -13.91 -30.12 21.80
N TRP A 346 -12.80 -29.83 21.12
CA TRP A 346 -12.56 -30.28 19.73
C TRP A 346 -12.32 -31.80 19.62
N TRP A 347 -12.06 -32.49 20.78
CA TRP A 347 -11.91 -33.94 20.86
C TRP A 347 -12.82 -34.51 21.98
N PRO A 348 -13.35 -35.72 21.80
CA PRO A 348 -14.13 -36.38 22.85
C PRO A 348 -13.21 -36.86 23.98
N HIS A 349 -13.55 -36.53 25.23
CA HIS A 349 -12.87 -36.98 26.42
C HIS A 349 -13.79 -36.94 27.64
N ASP A 350 -13.47 -37.74 28.67
CA ASP A 350 -14.08 -37.64 29.98
C ASP A 350 -13.60 -36.35 30.68
N THR A 351 -14.13 -36.07 31.90
CA THR A 351 -13.62 -34.97 32.70
C THR A 351 -12.15 -35.20 33.05
N ILE A 352 -11.29 -34.23 32.70
CA ILE A 352 -9.83 -34.25 32.93
C ILE A 352 -9.41 -33.08 33.83
N PRO A 353 -8.40 -33.30 34.75
CA PRO A 353 -7.91 -32.26 35.64
C PRO A 353 -6.87 -31.41 34.91
N LEU A 354 -7.26 -30.21 34.44
CA LEU A 354 -6.39 -29.25 33.81
C LEU A 354 -6.09 -28.05 34.69
N THR A 355 -4.90 -27.47 34.55
CA THR A 355 -4.62 -26.12 34.99
C THR A 355 -5.07 -25.11 33.93
N LEU A 356 -5.04 -23.80 34.20
CA LEU A 356 -5.26 -22.80 33.16
C LEU A 356 -4.24 -22.97 32.02
N THR A 357 -2.97 -23.28 32.33
CA THR A 357 -1.95 -23.62 31.32
C THR A 357 -2.37 -24.81 30.47
N GLY A 358 -2.87 -25.88 31.10
CA GLY A 358 -3.37 -27.06 30.40
C GLY A 358 -4.61 -26.80 29.53
N ILE A 359 -5.47 -25.89 29.96
CA ILE A 359 -6.63 -25.43 29.16
C ILE A 359 -6.14 -24.73 27.88
N LEU A 360 -5.15 -23.85 27.97
CA LEU A 360 -4.56 -23.18 26.79
C LEU A 360 -3.81 -24.15 25.90
N MET A 361 -3.01 -25.06 26.47
CA MET A 361 -2.22 -26.07 25.74
C MET A 361 -3.13 -27.01 24.94
N ASN A 362 -4.16 -27.58 25.58
CA ASN A 362 -5.12 -28.47 24.93
C ASN A 362 -6.17 -27.71 24.12
N SER A 363 -6.18 -26.38 24.21
CA SER A 363 -7.18 -25.53 23.55
C SER A 363 -8.62 -25.89 23.96
N SER A 364 -8.86 -26.21 25.26
CA SER A 364 -10.18 -26.57 25.77
C SER A 364 -11.16 -25.38 25.73
N ASN A 365 -12.28 -25.55 25.03
CA ASN A 365 -13.39 -24.58 24.98
C ASN A 365 -14.17 -24.60 26.30
N THR A 366 -14.40 -25.81 26.81
CA THR A 366 -15.17 -26.02 28.05
C THR A 366 -14.43 -25.41 29.25
N GLY A 367 -13.13 -25.69 29.39
CA GLY A 367 -12.30 -25.12 30.45
C GLY A 367 -12.21 -23.60 30.39
N THR A 368 -12.00 -23.03 29.20
CA THR A 368 -11.99 -21.56 29.02
C THR A 368 -13.33 -20.93 29.39
N SER A 369 -14.44 -21.54 28.96
CA SER A 369 -15.79 -21.05 29.25
C SER A 369 -16.15 -21.11 30.76
N ILE A 370 -15.80 -22.22 31.43
CA ILE A 370 -16.02 -22.41 32.86
C ILE A 370 -15.28 -21.34 33.68
N LEU A 371 -14.01 -21.06 33.33
CA LEU A 371 -13.27 -20.02 34.05
C LEU A 371 -13.81 -18.62 33.72
N SER A 372 -14.11 -18.34 32.44
CA SER A 372 -14.62 -17.04 32.02
C SER A 372 -15.99 -16.69 32.64
N ASP A 373 -16.81 -17.68 33.00
CA ASP A 373 -18.10 -17.44 33.65
C ASP A 373 -17.96 -16.84 35.08
N LYS A 374 -16.75 -16.89 35.64
CA LYS A 374 -16.44 -16.28 36.95
C LYS A 374 -16.17 -14.77 36.87
N VAL A 375 -15.98 -14.23 35.65
CA VAL A 375 -15.80 -12.79 35.41
C VAL A 375 -17.10 -12.21 34.86
N ASP A 376 -17.48 -11.02 35.33
CA ASP A 376 -18.64 -10.30 34.80
C ASP A 376 -18.58 -10.14 33.28
N VAL A 377 -19.72 -10.30 32.64
CA VAL A 377 -19.78 -10.29 31.17
C VAL A 377 -19.40 -8.93 30.56
N GLN A 378 -19.73 -7.82 31.26
CA GLN A 378 -19.37 -6.48 30.79
C GLN A 378 -17.86 -6.24 30.93
N THR A 379 -17.24 -6.72 32.00
CA THR A 379 -15.78 -6.68 32.20
C THR A 379 -15.07 -7.44 31.07
N ARG A 380 -15.50 -8.68 30.76
CA ARG A 380 -14.95 -9.46 29.65
C ARG A 380 -15.08 -8.74 28.30
N TRP A 381 -16.26 -8.17 28.04
CA TRP A 381 -16.49 -7.40 26.82
C TRP A 381 -15.55 -6.20 26.73
N GLN A 382 -15.36 -5.46 27.84
CA GLN A 382 -14.47 -4.30 27.89
C GLN A 382 -13.02 -4.68 27.60
N HIS A 383 -12.49 -5.75 28.21
CA HIS A 383 -11.15 -6.24 27.92
C HIS A 383 -10.95 -6.54 26.42
N PHE A 384 -11.92 -7.18 25.76
CA PHE A 384 -11.84 -7.45 24.34
C PHE A 384 -11.82 -6.16 23.50
N VAL A 385 -12.63 -5.16 23.90
CA VAL A 385 -12.63 -3.83 23.27
C VAL A 385 -11.28 -3.13 23.48
N ASP A 386 -10.71 -3.20 24.67
CA ASP A 386 -9.42 -2.59 25.00
C ASP A 386 -8.28 -3.21 24.16
N PHE A 387 -8.32 -4.51 23.90
CA PHE A 387 -7.43 -5.18 22.93
C PHE A 387 -7.64 -4.71 21.48
N GLY A 388 -8.75 -4.02 21.17
CA GLY A 388 -9.04 -3.43 19.86
C GLY A 388 -10.07 -4.20 19.02
N PHE A 389 -10.70 -5.24 19.58
CA PHE A 389 -11.77 -5.95 18.87
C PHE A 389 -13.04 -5.10 18.80
N GLY A 390 -13.75 -5.17 17.68
CA GLY A 390 -14.92 -4.33 17.42
C GLY A 390 -14.60 -2.88 17.04
N GLN A 391 -13.34 -2.56 16.77
CA GLN A 391 -12.86 -1.24 16.38
C GLN A 391 -11.91 -1.35 15.18
N LYS A 392 -11.82 -0.31 14.35
CA LYS A 392 -10.76 -0.20 13.36
C LYS A 392 -9.40 -0.02 14.06
N THR A 393 -8.33 -0.40 13.39
CA THR A 393 -6.96 -0.11 13.87
C THR A 393 -6.62 1.37 13.67
N ALA A 394 -5.49 1.81 14.23
CA ALA A 394 -5.00 3.17 14.02
C ALA A 394 -4.57 3.47 12.57
N VAL A 395 -4.37 2.43 11.75
CA VAL A 395 -4.08 2.58 10.31
C VAL A 395 -5.27 3.16 9.56
N ASP A 396 -6.50 2.86 10.01
CA ASP A 396 -7.77 3.23 9.34
C ASP A 396 -7.73 2.95 7.82
N PHE A 397 -7.21 1.77 7.46
CA PHE A 397 -7.00 1.39 6.07
C PHE A 397 -8.28 1.48 5.26
N SER A 398 -8.19 1.88 3.99
CA SER A 398 -9.35 2.00 3.10
C SER A 398 -10.15 0.69 3.06
N GLY A 399 -11.42 0.76 3.42
CA GLY A 399 -12.29 -0.41 3.52
C GLY A 399 -12.07 -1.28 4.76
N GLU A 400 -11.27 -0.84 5.75
CA GLU A 400 -11.05 -1.59 6.98
C GLU A 400 -12.34 -1.90 7.73
N SER A 401 -12.47 -3.17 8.16
CA SER A 401 -13.59 -3.64 8.97
C SER A 401 -13.26 -3.56 10.47
N ALA A 402 -14.21 -3.06 11.23
CA ALA A 402 -14.14 -3.12 12.70
C ALA A 402 -14.37 -4.54 13.27
N GLY A 403 -14.75 -5.51 12.45
CA GLY A 403 -15.19 -6.82 12.94
C GLY A 403 -16.53 -6.75 13.70
N LEU A 404 -16.84 -7.79 14.41
CA LEU A 404 -18.08 -7.89 15.18
C LEU A 404 -17.80 -8.47 16.58
N ILE A 405 -18.17 -7.72 17.61
CA ILE A 405 -18.07 -8.17 19.01
C ILE A 405 -19.33 -7.86 19.82
N GLY A 406 -20.33 -7.23 19.18
CA GLY A 406 -21.52 -6.69 19.86
C GLY A 406 -21.26 -5.32 20.50
N SER A 407 -22.33 -4.62 20.83
CA SER A 407 -22.26 -3.22 21.32
C SER A 407 -21.97 -3.09 22.82
N SER A 408 -22.07 -4.17 23.57
CA SER A 408 -21.79 -4.24 25.01
C SER A 408 -21.80 -5.69 25.48
N GLY A 409 -21.35 -5.97 26.70
CA GLY A 409 -21.49 -7.29 27.33
C GLY A 409 -22.95 -7.77 27.42
N ALA A 410 -23.91 -6.88 27.53
CA ALA A 410 -25.33 -7.22 27.52
C ALA A 410 -25.83 -7.75 26.15
N SER A 411 -25.11 -7.50 25.07
CA SER A 411 -25.41 -8.06 23.73
C SER A 411 -24.96 -9.52 23.57
N TRP A 412 -24.14 -10.04 24.50
CA TRP A 412 -23.73 -11.43 24.56
C TRP A 412 -24.79 -12.26 25.24
N ASP A 413 -25.74 -12.74 24.49
CA ASP A 413 -26.84 -13.57 25.01
C ASP A 413 -26.37 -14.96 25.43
N GLY A 414 -27.24 -15.73 26.04
CA GLY A 414 -27.16 -17.11 26.44
C GLY A 414 -25.83 -17.84 26.26
N LEU A 415 -25.49 -18.25 25.04
CA LEU A 415 -24.25 -18.93 24.71
C LEU A 415 -23.15 -17.99 24.21
N THR A 416 -23.49 -16.88 23.58
CA THR A 416 -22.52 -15.96 22.95
C THR A 416 -21.45 -15.52 23.96
N LYS A 417 -21.81 -15.27 25.22
CA LYS A 417 -20.86 -14.88 26.28
C LYS A 417 -19.76 -15.92 26.56
N TYR A 418 -19.95 -17.16 26.14
CA TYR A 418 -18.95 -18.23 26.21
C TYR A 418 -18.23 -18.40 24.87
N LEU A 419 -18.99 -18.41 23.77
CA LEU A 419 -18.45 -18.62 22.43
C LEU A 419 -17.37 -17.60 22.08
N VAL A 420 -17.57 -16.33 22.44
CA VAL A 420 -16.61 -15.24 22.19
C VAL A 420 -15.25 -15.52 22.85
N THR A 421 -15.22 -16.18 24.03
CA THR A 421 -13.96 -16.47 24.74
C THR A 421 -13.02 -17.41 24.00
N PHE A 422 -13.53 -18.14 23.03
CA PHE A 422 -12.73 -19.00 22.15
C PHE A 422 -12.92 -18.67 20.66
N GLY A 423 -13.41 -17.45 20.37
CA GLY A 423 -13.38 -16.86 19.04
C GLY A 423 -14.48 -17.32 18.09
N GLN A 424 -15.66 -17.69 18.63
CA GLN A 424 -16.88 -17.96 17.88
C GLN A 424 -17.98 -16.95 18.26
N GLY A 425 -18.94 -16.72 17.38
CA GLY A 425 -19.99 -15.71 17.61
C GLY A 425 -19.45 -14.27 17.62
N MET A 426 -18.25 -14.07 17.12
CA MET A 426 -17.59 -12.79 16.87
C MET A 426 -16.79 -12.84 15.58
N SER A 427 -16.35 -11.70 15.08
CA SER A 427 -15.38 -11.69 13.98
C SER A 427 -14.31 -10.63 14.19
N ALA A 428 -13.09 -10.92 13.70
CA ALA A 428 -11.93 -10.03 13.77
C ALA A 428 -11.11 -10.11 12.49
N THR A 429 -10.42 -9.03 12.17
CA THR A 429 -9.44 -8.98 11.08
C THR A 429 -8.08 -9.49 11.55
N VAL A 430 -7.22 -9.86 10.59
CA VAL A 430 -5.82 -10.25 10.89
C VAL A 430 -5.07 -9.09 11.55
N ALA A 431 -5.32 -7.86 11.14
CA ALA A 431 -4.73 -6.67 11.74
C ALA A 431 -5.13 -6.51 13.22
N GLN A 432 -6.40 -6.70 13.57
CA GLN A 432 -6.85 -6.65 14.97
C GLN A 432 -6.18 -7.74 15.82
N ILE A 433 -6.08 -8.97 15.31
CA ILE A 433 -5.40 -10.07 16.02
C ILE A 433 -3.91 -9.72 16.21
N ALA A 434 -3.25 -9.17 15.18
CA ALA A 434 -1.84 -8.77 15.27
C ALA A 434 -1.62 -7.69 16.34
N GLY A 435 -2.50 -6.69 16.42
CA GLY A 435 -2.44 -5.66 17.47
C GLY A 435 -2.64 -6.23 18.89
N ALA A 436 -3.51 -7.22 19.04
CA ALA A 436 -3.70 -7.88 20.34
C ALA A 436 -2.47 -8.69 20.77
N TYR A 437 -1.83 -9.41 19.84
CA TYR A 437 -0.60 -10.15 20.11
C TYR A 437 0.63 -9.21 20.24
N GLN A 438 0.64 -8.07 19.57
CA GLN A 438 1.63 -7.02 19.84
C GLN A 438 1.55 -6.57 21.32
N ALA A 439 0.35 -6.32 21.85
CA ALA A 439 0.16 -5.93 23.24
C ALA A 439 0.62 -7.02 24.21
N LEU A 440 0.35 -8.31 23.91
CA LEU A 440 0.89 -9.44 24.66
C LEU A 440 2.42 -9.40 24.70
N GLY A 441 3.08 -9.12 23.59
CA GLY A 441 4.55 -9.02 23.50
C GLY A 441 5.09 -7.82 24.24
N ASN A 442 4.36 -6.72 24.32
CA ASN A 442 4.78 -5.43 24.88
C ASN A 442 4.32 -5.23 26.32
N ASP A 443 4.41 -6.29 27.14
CA ASP A 443 4.07 -6.27 28.57
C ASP A 443 2.67 -5.66 28.85
N GLY A 444 1.71 -5.93 27.98
CA GLY A 444 0.34 -5.47 28.08
C GLY A 444 0.10 -4.04 27.57
N VAL A 445 1.07 -3.40 26.96
CA VAL A 445 0.92 -2.08 26.33
C VAL A 445 0.64 -2.25 24.84
N LYS A 446 -0.59 -1.96 24.43
CA LYS A 446 -0.97 -1.92 23.02
C LYS A 446 -0.47 -0.64 22.38
N MET A 447 0.38 -0.77 21.39
CA MET A 447 0.79 0.34 20.52
C MET A 447 -0.20 0.51 19.37
N PRO A 448 -0.43 1.72 18.87
CA PRO A 448 -1.14 1.90 17.62
C PRO A 448 -0.41 1.16 16.49
N LEU A 449 -1.13 0.34 15.72
CA LEU A 449 -0.52 -0.25 14.52
C LEU A 449 -0.19 0.86 13.53
N THR A 450 1.04 0.85 13.03
CA THR A 450 1.58 1.89 12.17
C THR A 450 2.03 1.28 10.84
N LEU A 451 1.48 1.78 9.73
CA LEU A 451 1.83 1.39 8.36
C LEU A 451 2.63 2.49 7.66
N VAL A 452 2.38 3.75 8.02
CA VAL A 452 3.00 4.94 7.45
C VAL A 452 3.79 5.67 8.53
N GLU A 453 5.06 5.96 8.28
CA GLU A 453 5.92 6.75 9.16
C GLU A 453 5.72 8.26 8.98
N GLY A 454 5.34 8.67 7.77
CA GLY A 454 5.08 10.06 7.43
C GLY A 454 5.15 10.32 5.93
N CYS A 455 4.82 11.55 5.56
CA CYS A 455 4.99 12.11 4.22
C CYS A 455 6.13 13.13 4.23
N GLU A 456 7.22 12.87 3.53
CA GLU A 456 8.38 13.76 3.42
C GLU A 456 8.27 14.60 2.15
N TRP A 457 8.28 15.93 2.30
CA TRP A 457 8.21 16.91 1.22
C TRP A 457 9.61 17.33 0.76
N ALA A 458 9.71 17.87 -0.45
CA ALA A 458 10.99 18.30 -1.06
C ALA A 458 11.75 19.35 -0.23
N ASP A 459 11.06 20.11 0.63
CA ASP A 459 11.67 21.08 1.54
C ASP A 459 12.15 20.47 2.87
N GLY A 460 12.00 19.16 3.05
CA GLY A 460 12.34 18.43 4.26
C GLY A 460 11.26 18.45 5.35
N THR A 461 10.10 19.05 5.09
CA THR A 461 8.95 18.99 6.00
C THR A 461 8.39 17.58 6.01
N VAL A 462 7.99 17.08 7.19
CA VAL A 462 7.32 15.78 7.35
C VAL A 462 5.92 16.00 7.91
N THR A 463 4.93 15.47 7.22
CA THR A 463 3.52 15.46 7.62
C THR A 463 3.01 14.03 7.79
N GLU A 464 1.74 13.82 8.11
CA GLU A 464 1.12 12.49 8.26
C GLU A 464 1.83 11.57 9.28
N THR A 465 2.48 12.17 10.29
CA THR A 465 3.16 11.39 11.35
C THR A 465 2.14 10.75 12.28
N PRO A 466 2.24 9.42 12.54
CA PRO A 466 1.28 8.71 13.38
C PRO A 466 1.41 9.08 14.87
N ASP A 467 0.32 8.93 15.62
CA ASP A 467 0.38 8.94 17.07
C ASP A 467 1.01 7.64 17.59
N ALA A 468 2.12 7.75 18.29
CA ALA A 468 2.86 6.62 18.87
C ALA A 468 2.52 6.36 20.34
N THR A 469 1.38 6.88 20.85
CA THR A 469 1.01 6.75 22.26
C THR A 469 0.44 5.36 22.54
N GLY A 470 1.17 4.55 23.30
CA GLY A 470 0.71 3.23 23.76
C GLY A 470 -0.34 3.31 24.85
N THR A 471 -1.25 2.34 24.87
CA THR A 471 -2.31 2.20 25.89
C THR A 471 -2.16 0.86 26.61
N ARG A 472 -2.14 0.86 27.94
CA ARG A 472 -2.14 -0.39 28.72
C ARG A 472 -3.51 -1.06 28.62
N VAL A 473 -3.52 -2.31 28.16
CA VAL A 473 -4.73 -3.14 27.98
C VAL A 473 -4.67 -4.45 28.76
N MET A 474 -3.51 -4.72 29.37
CA MET A 474 -3.29 -5.87 30.24
C MET A 474 -2.18 -5.53 31.25
N GLU A 475 -2.23 -6.09 32.43
CA GLU A 475 -1.18 -5.95 33.42
C GLU A 475 0.12 -6.63 32.95
N SER A 476 1.28 -6.03 33.28
CA SER A 476 2.59 -6.55 32.85
C SER A 476 2.85 -7.96 33.36
N GLN A 477 2.48 -8.24 34.64
CA GLN A 477 2.64 -9.57 35.22
C GLN A 477 1.77 -10.61 34.48
N SER A 478 0.54 -10.26 34.17
CA SER A 478 -0.38 -11.11 33.39
C SER A 478 0.17 -11.44 32.02
N SER A 479 0.81 -10.46 31.37
CA SER A 479 1.49 -10.66 30.07
C SER A 479 2.61 -11.68 30.18
N VAL A 480 3.51 -11.55 31.17
CA VAL A 480 4.62 -12.48 31.39
C VAL A 480 4.11 -13.90 31.66
N GLU A 481 3.13 -14.04 32.56
CA GLU A 481 2.53 -15.34 32.89
C GLU A 481 1.85 -15.98 31.67
N LEU A 482 1.11 -15.17 30.89
CA LEU A 482 0.41 -15.66 29.71
C LEU A 482 1.38 -16.12 28.62
N ARG A 483 2.46 -15.38 28.38
CA ARG A 483 3.52 -15.82 27.47
C ARG A 483 4.09 -17.17 27.88
N GLY A 484 4.45 -17.34 29.17
CA GLY A 484 4.94 -18.62 29.69
C GLY A 484 3.92 -19.78 29.55
N MET A 485 2.62 -19.51 29.73
CA MET A 485 1.57 -20.51 29.47
C MET A 485 1.48 -20.88 27.98
N LEU A 486 1.63 -19.90 27.08
CA LEU A 486 1.56 -20.12 25.63
C LEU A 486 2.80 -20.85 25.07
N GLU A 487 3.93 -20.87 25.78
CA GLU A 487 5.07 -21.75 25.44
C GLU A 487 4.67 -23.23 25.47
N SER A 488 3.80 -23.66 26.42
CA SER A 488 3.31 -25.04 26.48
C SER A 488 2.52 -25.44 25.24
N VAL A 489 1.84 -24.50 24.58
CA VAL A 489 1.14 -24.75 23.30
C VAL A 489 2.11 -25.13 22.20
N VAL A 490 3.27 -24.46 22.14
CA VAL A 490 4.32 -24.70 21.15
C VAL A 490 5.10 -25.97 21.47
N ASN A 491 5.45 -26.16 22.74
CA ASN A 491 6.36 -27.24 23.15
C ASN A 491 5.66 -28.58 23.37
N GLU A 492 4.42 -28.57 23.87
CA GLU A 492 3.71 -29.77 24.34
C GLU A 492 2.33 -29.94 23.69
N GLY A 493 1.79 -28.88 23.05
CA GLY A 493 0.46 -28.89 22.43
C GLY A 493 0.38 -29.86 21.25
N TYR A 494 -0.84 -30.13 20.78
CA TYR A 494 -1.10 -31.07 19.67
C TYR A 494 -0.43 -30.70 18.34
N ALA A 495 -0.02 -29.43 18.17
CA ALA A 495 0.69 -28.91 16.99
C ALA A 495 2.21 -28.79 17.22
N SER A 496 2.74 -29.21 18.39
CA SER A 496 4.15 -28.98 18.76
C SER A 496 5.15 -29.48 17.73
N SER A 497 4.90 -30.63 17.10
CA SER A 497 5.78 -31.19 16.08
C SER A 497 5.85 -30.40 14.76
N TYR A 498 4.98 -29.41 14.58
CA TYR A 498 4.94 -28.53 13.40
C TYR A 498 5.56 -27.15 13.68
N PHE A 499 5.80 -26.82 14.96
CA PHE A 499 6.54 -25.61 15.32
C PHE A 499 8.03 -25.94 15.28
N ASP A 500 8.77 -25.24 14.42
CA ASP A 500 10.22 -25.39 14.27
C ASP A 500 10.86 -23.99 14.15
N ILE A 501 11.26 -23.44 15.30
CA ILE A 501 11.91 -22.12 15.42
C ILE A 501 13.15 -22.28 16.29
N PRO A 502 14.23 -22.87 15.74
CA PRO A 502 15.41 -23.27 16.52
C PRO A 502 16.07 -22.07 17.20
N GLY A 503 16.38 -22.24 18.49
CA GLY A 503 17.10 -21.25 19.28
C GLY A 503 16.21 -20.17 19.91
N TYR A 504 14.88 -20.28 19.79
CA TYR A 504 13.96 -19.32 20.38
C TYR A 504 12.82 -20.00 21.14
N ASN A 505 12.54 -19.49 22.34
CA ASN A 505 11.26 -19.77 23.00
C ASN A 505 10.16 -18.96 22.31
N VAL A 506 9.01 -19.58 22.08
CA VAL A 506 7.91 -18.98 21.32
C VAL A 506 6.62 -19.12 22.09
N SER A 507 5.89 -18.04 22.23
CA SER A 507 4.54 -18.02 22.78
C SER A 507 3.54 -17.91 21.65
N ALA A 508 2.78 -18.97 21.36
CA ALA A 508 1.82 -18.97 20.26
C ALA A 508 0.52 -19.69 20.60
N LYS A 509 -0.52 -19.39 19.82
CA LYS A 509 -1.80 -20.05 19.90
C LYS A 509 -2.30 -20.40 18.51
N THR A 510 -2.77 -21.64 18.36
CA THR A 510 -3.49 -22.12 17.18
C THR A 510 -4.97 -21.78 17.26
N GLY A 511 -5.61 -21.50 16.14
CA GLY A 511 -7.03 -21.18 16.02
C GLY A 511 -7.71 -21.94 14.90
N THR A 512 -8.92 -22.41 15.16
CA THR A 512 -9.84 -22.96 14.16
C THR A 512 -11.18 -22.27 14.35
N GLY A 513 -11.51 -21.38 13.42
CA GLY A 513 -12.80 -20.69 13.36
C GLY A 513 -13.78 -21.45 12.48
N GLU A 514 -15.06 -21.30 12.77
CA GLU A 514 -16.14 -21.80 11.92
C GLU A 514 -16.47 -20.78 10.83
N VAL A 515 -17.00 -21.25 9.71
CA VAL A 515 -17.40 -20.38 8.60
C VAL A 515 -18.91 -20.49 8.43
N ALA A 516 -19.58 -19.35 8.60
CA ALA A 516 -21.00 -19.23 8.26
C ALA A 516 -21.15 -18.83 6.79
N ILE A 517 -22.03 -19.53 6.07
CA ILE A 517 -22.45 -19.20 4.71
C ILE A 517 -23.98 -19.06 4.74
N ASP A 518 -24.50 -17.96 4.22
CA ASP A 518 -25.93 -17.66 4.21
C ASP A 518 -26.58 -17.75 5.62
N GLY A 519 -25.83 -17.34 6.66
CA GLY A 519 -26.28 -17.31 8.04
C GLY A 519 -26.28 -18.67 8.75
N ALA A 520 -25.71 -19.72 8.15
CA ALA A 520 -25.59 -21.05 8.76
C ALA A 520 -24.12 -21.51 8.83
N TYR A 521 -23.71 -22.07 9.96
CA TYR A 521 -22.40 -22.68 10.10
C TYR A 521 -22.24 -23.90 9.16
N THR A 522 -21.08 -23.99 8.54
CA THR A 522 -20.72 -25.05 7.60
C THR A 522 -19.59 -25.93 8.12
N ALA A 523 -19.19 -26.93 7.32
CA ALA A 523 -17.99 -27.72 7.60
C ALA A 523 -16.68 -26.97 7.22
N GLU A 524 -16.78 -25.79 6.61
CA GLU A 524 -15.63 -24.96 6.27
C GLU A 524 -14.99 -24.35 7.52
N ARG A 525 -13.71 -24.06 7.43
CA ARG A 525 -12.93 -23.53 8.57
C ARG A 525 -12.07 -22.34 8.16
N THR A 526 -11.80 -21.48 9.15
CA THR A 526 -10.67 -20.55 9.14
C THR A 526 -9.58 -21.15 10.03
N LEU A 527 -8.36 -21.22 9.53
CA LEU A 527 -7.23 -21.76 10.27
C LEU A 527 -6.22 -20.65 10.53
N SER A 528 -5.83 -20.46 11.79
CA SER A 528 -4.93 -19.38 12.20
C SER A 528 -3.86 -19.86 13.18
N VAL A 529 -2.72 -19.19 13.17
CA VAL A 529 -1.74 -19.18 14.25
C VAL A 529 -1.33 -17.73 14.51
N ALA A 530 -1.29 -17.35 15.77
CA ALA A 530 -0.79 -16.06 16.23
C ALA A 530 0.17 -16.26 17.40
N GLY A 531 1.27 -15.51 17.42
CA GLY A 531 2.27 -15.64 18.49
C GLY A 531 3.32 -14.56 18.48
N VAL A 532 4.14 -14.56 19.52
CA VAL A 532 5.27 -13.63 19.72
C VAL A 532 6.54 -14.40 19.99
N ALA A 533 7.68 -13.83 19.62
CA ALA A 533 9.01 -14.38 19.88
C ALA A 533 10.07 -13.26 19.97
N PRO A 534 11.16 -13.51 20.75
CA PRO A 534 11.30 -14.55 21.79
C PRO A 534 10.26 -14.40 22.90
N SER A 535 9.89 -15.49 23.60
CA SER A 535 8.85 -15.45 24.63
C SER A 535 9.22 -14.59 25.84
N GLU A 536 10.48 -14.64 26.27
CA GLU A 536 11.02 -13.92 27.42
C GLU A 536 11.19 -12.41 27.17
N ASN A 537 11.50 -12.02 25.93
CA ASN A 537 11.66 -10.62 25.51
C ASN A 537 11.17 -10.45 24.08
N PRO A 538 9.85 -10.36 23.85
CA PRO A 538 9.28 -10.37 22.51
C PRO A 538 9.69 -9.16 21.67
N GLU A 539 10.17 -9.45 20.46
CA GLU A 539 10.54 -8.43 19.48
C GLU A 539 9.51 -8.33 18.35
N TYR A 540 8.90 -9.48 17.99
CA TYR A 540 7.94 -9.53 16.90
C TYR A 540 6.70 -10.35 17.24
N ALA A 541 5.55 -9.87 16.76
CA ALA A 541 4.30 -10.60 16.71
C ALA A 541 4.01 -11.04 15.26
N VAL A 542 3.62 -12.29 15.07
CA VAL A 542 3.29 -12.85 13.75
C VAL A 542 1.89 -13.48 13.82
N VAL A 543 1.08 -13.22 12.81
CA VAL A 543 -0.23 -13.84 12.60
C VAL A 543 -0.29 -14.39 11.20
N VAL A 544 -0.77 -15.63 11.05
CA VAL A 544 -1.02 -16.26 9.76
C VAL A 544 -2.42 -16.87 9.76
N THR A 545 -3.21 -16.56 8.76
CA THR A 545 -4.60 -17.02 8.62
C THR A 545 -4.87 -17.53 7.21
N TYR A 546 -5.54 -18.69 7.09
CA TYR A 546 -6.06 -19.22 5.83
C TYR A 546 -7.56 -19.46 5.93
N TYR A 547 -8.29 -18.98 4.96
CA TYR A 547 -9.74 -19.08 4.89
C TYR A 547 -10.18 -20.19 3.95
N ARG A 548 -11.07 -21.06 4.45
CA ARG A 548 -11.66 -22.19 3.72
C ARG A 548 -10.62 -23.09 3.01
N PRO A 549 -9.60 -23.58 3.73
CA PRO A 549 -8.65 -24.51 3.12
C PRO A 549 -9.35 -25.84 2.82
N ALA A 550 -9.31 -26.26 1.56
CA ALA A 550 -9.98 -27.49 1.11
C ALA A 550 -9.26 -28.76 1.58
N ASN A 551 -7.92 -28.70 1.68
CA ASN A 551 -7.06 -29.88 1.92
C ASN A 551 -6.74 -30.12 3.40
N SER A 552 -7.11 -29.21 4.30
CA SER A 552 -6.91 -29.35 5.74
C SER A 552 -8.02 -28.65 6.52
N LYS A 553 -8.39 -29.23 7.66
CA LYS A 553 -9.31 -28.64 8.63
C LYS A 553 -8.63 -28.45 10.01
N ALA A 554 -7.36 -28.77 10.12
CA ALA A 554 -6.59 -28.71 11.35
C ALA A 554 -5.65 -27.50 11.36
N SER A 555 -5.72 -26.66 12.41
CA SER A 555 -4.87 -25.49 12.55
C SER A 555 -3.38 -25.81 12.74
N SER A 556 -3.02 -27.07 13.05
CA SER A 556 -1.62 -27.53 13.02
C SER A 556 -0.96 -27.35 11.66
N SER A 557 -1.73 -27.37 10.56
CA SER A 557 -1.21 -27.12 9.20
C SER A 557 -0.74 -25.67 8.97
N VAL A 558 -1.08 -24.74 9.88
CA VAL A 558 -0.65 -23.34 9.82
C VAL A 558 0.57 -23.09 10.72
N ALA A 559 0.94 -24.03 11.57
CA ALA A 559 2.11 -23.90 12.45
C ALA A 559 3.43 -23.81 11.65
N GLU A 560 3.56 -24.57 10.57
CA GLU A 560 4.77 -24.53 9.73
C GLU A 560 4.96 -23.19 9.01
N PRO A 561 3.98 -22.63 8.25
CA PRO A 561 4.14 -21.30 7.64
C PRO A 561 4.37 -20.21 8.69
N PHE A 562 3.72 -20.25 9.85
CA PHE A 562 4.00 -19.36 10.97
C PHE A 562 5.47 -19.48 11.40
N SER A 563 5.98 -20.70 11.62
CA SER A 563 7.35 -20.95 12.05
C SER A 563 8.38 -20.43 11.04
N LYS A 564 8.13 -20.63 9.75
CA LYS A 564 9.01 -20.12 8.67
C LYS A 564 9.06 -18.60 8.64
N ILE A 565 7.90 -17.94 8.77
CA ILE A 565 7.82 -16.48 8.79
C ILE A 565 8.51 -15.94 10.05
N MET A 566 8.19 -16.47 11.24
CA MET A 566 8.80 -16.02 12.48
C MET A 566 10.33 -16.23 12.47
N SER A 567 10.81 -17.40 12.03
CA SER A 567 12.25 -17.67 11.92
C SER A 567 12.95 -16.68 10.99
N GLN A 568 12.33 -16.35 9.84
CA GLN A 568 12.89 -15.38 8.90
C GLN A 568 13.00 -13.99 9.54
N VAL A 569 11.95 -13.55 10.21
CA VAL A 569 11.91 -12.25 10.89
C VAL A 569 13.03 -12.16 11.93
N LEU A 570 13.13 -13.14 12.83
CA LEU A 570 14.13 -13.16 13.89
C LEU A 570 15.56 -13.18 13.32
N GLN A 571 15.80 -13.87 12.21
CA GLN A 571 17.09 -13.90 11.53
C GLN A 571 17.40 -12.60 10.79
N THR A 572 16.45 -12.04 10.06
CA THR A 572 16.61 -10.80 9.29
C THR A 572 17.04 -9.65 10.21
N TYR A 573 16.38 -9.52 11.35
CA TYR A 573 16.68 -8.45 12.31
C TYR A 573 17.68 -8.85 13.39
N ARG A 574 18.30 -10.04 13.25
CA ARG A 574 19.37 -10.54 14.14
C ARG A 574 18.96 -10.52 15.61
N VAL A 575 17.73 -10.92 15.88
CA VAL A 575 17.22 -11.01 17.25
C VAL A 575 18.08 -12.04 18.02
N PRO A 576 18.54 -11.74 19.22
CA PRO A 576 19.30 -12.68 20.03
C PRO A 576 18.49 -13.96 20.32
N THR A 577 19.14 -15.10 20.26
CA THR A 577 18.52 -16.38 20.64
C THR A 577 18.18 -16.42 22.12
N SER A 578 17.15 -17.19 22.49
CA SER A 578 16.78 -17.43 23.89
C SER A 578 17.93 -18.06 24.67
N THR A 579 18.20 -17.55 25.87
CA THR A 579 19.25 -18.05 26.78
C THR A 579 18.69 -18.65 28.06
N VAL A 580 17.37 -18.67 28.19
CA VAL A 580 16.63 -19.24 29.31
C VAL A 580 15.84 -20.47 28.86
N ASP A 581 15.63 -21.41 29.78
CA ASP A 581 14.74 -22.52 29.52
C ASP A 581 13.28 -22.04 29.48
N PRO A 582 12.37 -22.72 28.73
CA PRO A 582 10.94 -22.45 28.77
C PRO A 582 10.39 -22.51 30.18
N VAL A 583 9.38 -21.70 30.49
CA VAL A 583 8.84 -21.57 31.86
C VAL A 583 8.29 -22.89 32.42
N GLY A 584 7.66 -23.72 31.57
CA GLY A 584 7.24 -25.08 31.95
C GLY A 584 6.19 -25.12 33.06
N TYR A 585 5.14 -24.31 32.99
CA TYR A 585 4.00 -24.39 33.91
C TYR A 585 3.31 -25.75 33.83
N PRO A 586 2.84 -26.33 34.97
CA PRO A 586 2.13 -27.61 34.96
C PRO A 586 0.82 -27.49 34.19
N THR A 587 0.53 -28.48 33.35
CA THR A 587 -0.67 -28.54 32.49
C THR A 587 -1.79 -29.36 33.10
N THR A 588 -1.50 -30.20 34.11
CA THR A 588 -2.44 -31.03 34.84
C THR A 588 -2.17 -30.94 36.34
N TRP A 589 -3.10 -31.45 37.17
CA TRP A 589 -2.97 -31.48 38.63
C TRP A 589 -3.48 -32.78 39.24
#